data_9935c3a30ccc6463dcbe5a64e35bffec
#
_entry.id   9935c3a30ccc6463dcbe5a64e35bffec
#
_cell.length_a   1.000
_cell.length_b   1.000
_cell.length_c   1.000
_cell.angle_alpha   90.00
_cell.angle_beta   90.00
_cell.angle_gamma   90.00
#
_symmetry.space_group_name_H-M   'P 1'
#
loop_
_entity.id
_entity.type
_entity.pdbx_description
1 polymer ?
#
loop_
_entity_poly.entity_id
_entity_poly.type
_entity_poly.pdbx_seq_one_letter_code
_entity_poly.pdbx_strand_id
1 'polypeptide(L)'
;MHPLIQLRQTTAAFLVAFALAFFALLPNTQAVSPPPDGAYPGENTAEGGSALLRLTNGLQNTAIGSAALSFNTTGNHNTAVGSATLVHNMAGSDNTAVGISALNFSTGSDNVGLGSLAGENLHLGNGNVYIGAGVRGGFDENNTTRIRNVYSSIANGRAVYVDSDNKIGTLSSSHRFKEEIKPMDKASEVILALKPVTFRYKKEIDPAQTLSFGLIAEEVAQINGDLVTRDEKGKPETVRYEAVNAMLLNEFLKEHRAFVQEQRKVEQLEKQLEAVAAGLQKVSAQLELRKPTPQTVVNNQ
;
A
#
# COMPACT_ATOMS: atom_id res chain seq x y z
N MET A 1 91.53 11.16 -21.78
CA MET A 1 90.03 11.05 -21.88
C MET A 1 89.46 12.41 -21.63
N HIS A 2 88.64 12.90 -22.54
CA HIS A 2 88.06 14.26 -22.50
C HIS A 2 87.12 14.40 -21.33
N PRO A 3 87.24 15.37 -20.44
CA PRO A 3 86.36 15.56 -19.27
C PRO A 3 84.88 15.76 -19.66
N LEU A 4 84.60 16.21 -20.85
CA LEU A 4 83.24 16.39 -21.40
C LEU A 4 82.48 15.07 -21.65
N ILE A 5 83.22 13.96 -21.89
CA ILE A 5 82.59 12.64 -22.08
C ILE A 5 82.14 12.04 -20.75
N GLN A 6 82.95 12.24 -19.68
CA GLN A 6 82.56 11.80 -18.33
C GLN A 6 81.42 12.59 -17.77
N LEU A 7 81.33 13.89 -18.04
CA LEU A 7 80.18 14.71 -17.59
C LEU A 7 78.91 14.31 -18.29
N ARG A 8 78.91 13.93 -19.56
CA ARG A 8 77.71 13.45 -20.28
C ARG A 8 77.24 12.07 -19.81
N GLN A 9 78.20 11.19 -19.43
CA GLN A 9 77.80 9.86 -18.92
C GLN A 9 77.25 9.94 -17.51
N THR A 10 77.76 10.79 -16.62
CA THR A 10 77.21 11.00 -15.27
C THR A 10 75.85 11.69 -15.27
N THR A 11 75.62 12.69 -16.12
CA THR A 11 74.32 13.33 -16.25
C THR A 11 73.27 12.40 -16.81
N ALA A 12 73.58 11.54 -17.75
CA ALA A 12 72.66 10.52 -18.26
C ALA A 12 72.28 9.48 -17.18
N ALA A 13 73.30 9.02 -16.41
CA ALA A 13 73.04 8.09 -15.29
C ALA A 13 72.20 8.71 -14.16
N PHE A 14 72.40 9.99 -13.85
CA PHE A 14 71.60 10.73 -12.87
C PHE A 14 70.18 10.93 -13.35
N LEU A 15 69.96 11.24 -14.62
CA LEU A 15 68.60 11.38 -15.20
C LEU A 15 67.79 10.05 -15.20
N VAL A 16 68.46 8.94 -15.52
CA VAL A 16 67.85 7.61 -15.46
C VAL A 16 67.52 7.20 -14.01
N ALA A 17 68.45 7.43 -13.09
CA ALA A 17 68.23 7.15 -11.66
C ALA A 17 67.10 8.03 -11.08
N PHE A 18 67.00 9.30 -11.47
CA PHE A 18 65.97 10.21 -11.06
C PHE A 18 64.57 9.78 -11.65
N ALA A 19 64.52 9.37 -12.91
CA ALA A 19 63.33 8.85 -13.54
C ALA A 19 62.87 7.56 -12.85
N LEU A 20 63.75 6.63 -12.54
CA LEU A 20 63.43 5.40 -11.82
C LEU A 20 62.93 5.68 -10.38
N ALA A 21 63.62 6.63 -9.68
CA ALA A 21 63.17 7.06 -8.36
C ALA A 21 61.76 7.75 -8.39
N PHE A 22 61.52 8.53 -9.44
CA PHE A 22 60.19 9.17 -9.62
C PHE A 22 59.10 8.16 -9.88
N PHE A 23 59.36 7.12 -10.68
CA PHE A 23 58.41 6.01 -10.88
C PHE A 23 58.21 5.16 -9.63
N ALA A 24 59.22 5.02 -8.77
CA ALA A 24 59.11 4.31 -7.50
C ALA A 24 58.32 5.10 -6.42
N LEU A 25 58.18 6.42 -6.58
CA LEU A 25 57.40 7.32 -5.70
C LEU A 25 55.97 7.57 -6.17
N LEU A 26 55.62 7.07 -7.38
CA LEU A 26 54.17 7.11 -7.77
C LEU A 26 53.38 6.28 -6.76
N PRO A 27 52.31 6.83 -6.19
CA PRO A 27 51.44 6.04 -5.32
C PRO A 27 51.05 4.78 -6.10
N ASN A 28 51.28 3.61 -5.52
CA ASN A 28 50.72 2.38 -6.03
C ASN A 28 49.20 2.56 -6.09
N THR A 29 48.70 2.93 -7.25
CA THR A 29 47.32 2.77 -7.53
C THR A 29 47.06 1.26 -7.49
N GLN A 30 46.72 0.74 -6.31
CA GLN A 30 46.24 -0.62 -6.24
C GLN A 30 44.93 -0.61 -7.05
N ALA A 31 45.04 -1.15 -8.25
CA ALA A 31 43.83 -1.58 -8.94
C ALA A 31 43.07 -2.48 -8.00
N VAL A 32 41.75 -2.35 -7.98
CA VAL A 32 40.87 -3.18 -7.17
C VAL A 32 41.25 -4.65 -7.43
N SER A 33 41.44 -5.43 -6.37
CA SER A 33 41.77 -6.86 -6.51
C SER A 33 40.52 -7.69 -6.21
N PRO A 34 40.04 -8.52 -7.11
CA PRO A 34 40.57 -8.74 -8.48
C PRO A 34 40.31 -7.51 -9.37
N PRO A 35 41.18 -7.29 -10.39
CA PRO A 35 40.96 -6.21 -11.33
C PRO A 35 39.64 -6.40 -12.09
N PRO A 36 38.99 -5.30 -12.52
CA PRO A 36 37.78 -5.39 -13.36
C PRO A 36 38.17 -5.97 -14.72
N ASP A 37 37.95 -7.23 -14.92
CA ASP A 37 38.53 -7.98 -16.06
C ASP A 37 37.45 -8.77 -16.85
N GLY A 38 36.23 -8.33 -16.83
CA GLY A 38 35.18 -8.91 -17.65
C GLY A 38 34.35 -9.99 -16.94
N ALA A 39 33.62 -10.77 -17.71
CA ALA A 39 32.68 -11.72 -17.17
C ALA A 39 33.38 -12.90 -16.50
N TYR A 40 33.05 -13.16 -15.24
CA TYR A 40 33.39 -14.41 -14.58
C TYR A 40 32.60 -15.57 -15.22
N PRO A 41 33.06 -16.83 -15.08
CA PRO A 41 32.30 -17.98 -15.58
C PRO A 41 30.82 -17.93 -15.18
N GLY A 42 29.93 -18.24 -16.12
CA GLY A 42 28.49 -18.19 -15.87
C GLY A 42 27.89 -16.79 -15.95
N GLU A 43 28.53 -15.86 -16.67
CA GLU A 43 28.03 -14.48 -16.86
C GLU A 43 27.90 -13.70 -15.55
N ASN A 44 28.76 -13.99 -14.59
CA ASN A 44 28.77 -13.32 -13.29
C ASN A 44 29.67 -12.08 -13.32
N THR A 45 29.34 -11.09 -12.51
CA THR A 45 30.15 -9.89 -12.25
C THR A 45 30.51 -9.84 -10.78
N ALA A 46 31.81 -9.70 -10.44
CA ALA A 46 32.26 -9.62 -9.06
C ALA A 46 33.31 -8.51 -8.90
N GLU A 47 32.99 -7.50 -8.10
CA GLU A 47 33.85 -6.36 -7.80
C GLU A 47 33.93 -6.12 -6.29
N GLY A 48 35.14 -6.22 -5.73
CA GLY A 48 35.40 -6.02 -4.29
C GLY A 48 35.89 -7.25 -3.56
N GLY A 49 36.51 -7.04 -2.41
CA GLY A 49 37.12 -8.13 -1.63
C GLY A 49 36.08 -9.16 -1.22
N SER A 50 36.32 -10.43 -1.60
CA SER A 50 35.43 -11.57 -1.29
C SER A 50 34.00 -11.52 -1.94
N ALA A 51 33.80 -10.72 -2.98
CA ALA A 51 32.59 -10.78 -3.78
C ALA A 51 32.53 -12.15 -4.50
N LEU A 52 31.35 -12.83 -4.44
CA LEU A 52 31.11 -14.19 -4.98
C LEU A 52 32.20 -15.22 -4.58
N LEU A 53 32.79 -15.09 -3.39
CA LEU A 53 33.93 -15.91 -2.96
C LEU A 53 33.70 -17.42 -3.02
N ARG A 54 32.46 -17.88 -2.76
CA ARG A 54 32.10 -19.31 -2.71
C ARG A 54 31.24 -19.77 -3.88
N LEU A 55 31.19 -19.01 -4.98
CA LEU A 55 30.42 -19.37 -6.15
C LEU A 55 30.90 -20.71 -6.73
N THR A 56 29.96 -21.60 -7.00
CA THR A 56 30.23 -22.88 -7.70
C THR A 56 29.54 -22.95 -9.06
N ASN A 57 28.21 -23.00 -9.09
CA ASN A 57 27.44 -23.17 -10.31
C ASN A 57 26.42 -22.03 -10.54
N GLY A 58 26.41 -21.01 -9.68
CA GLY A 58 25.48 -19.87 -9.83
C GLY A 58 25.79 -19.07 -11.11
N LEU A 59 24.73 -18.64 -11.78
CA LEU A 59 24.81 -17.96 -13.07
C LEU A 59 24.21 -16.54 -12.96
N GLN A 60 24.74 -15.63 -13.78
CA GLN A 60 24.18 -14.29 -14.00
C GLN A 60 23.99 -13.46 -12.73
N ASN A 61 24.94 -13.59 -11.79
CA ASN A 61 24.93 -12.79 -10.56
C ASN A 61 25.82 -11.55 -10.72
N THR A 62 25.38 -10.44 -10.14
CA THR A 62 26.13 -9.18 -10.04
C THR A 62 26.44 -8.91 -8.57
N ALA A 63 27.72 -8.90 -8.19
CA ALA A 63 28.18 -8.64 -6.83
C ALA A 63 29.20 -7.50 -6.82
N ILE A 64 28.80 -6.34 -6.35
CA ILE A 64 29.64 -5.14 -6.28
C ILE A 64 29.76 -4.67 -4.83
N GLY A 65 30.91 -4.82 -4.24
CA GLY A 65 31.20 -4.44 -2.86
C GLY A 65 31.87 -5.56 -2.06
N SER A 66 32.51 -5.19 -0.98
CA SER A 66 33.19 -6.16 -0.10
C SER A 66 32.18 -7.17 0.46
N ALA A 67 32.46 -8.47 0.30
CA ALA A 67 31.64 -9.60 0.72
C ALA A 67 30.22 -9.64 0.10
N ALA A 68 29.97 -8.93 -1.01
CA ALA A 68 28.71 -9.06 -1.73
C ALA A 68 28.54 -10.50 -2.26
N LEU A 69 27.41 -11.17 -1.96
CA LEU A 69 27.12 -12.57 -2.32
C LEU A 69 28.25 -13.55 -1.97
N SER A 70 29.02 -13.31 -0.89
CA SER A 70 30.23 -14.07 -0.60
C SER A 70 29.98 -15.56 -0.31
N PHE A 71 28.81 -15.94 0.15
CA PHE A 71 28.41 -17.33 0.40
C PHE A 71 27.52 -17.91 -0.69
N ASN A 72 27.24 -17.17 -1.78
CA ASN A 72 26.45 -17.72 -2.88
C ASN A 72 27.20 -18.89 -3.52
N THR A 73 26.53 -20.04 -3.64
CA THR A 73 27.08 -21.25 -4.28
C THR A 73 26.38 -21.55 -5.58
N THR A 74 25.05 -21.65 -5.56
CA THR A 74 24.22 -22.08 -6.70
C THR A 74 23.10 -21.11 -7.06
N GLY A 75 22.91 -20.03 -6.29
CA GLY A 75 21.89 -19.00 -6.58
C GLY A 75 22.18 -18.26 -7.87
N ASN A 76 21.14 -17.97 -8.63
CA ASN A 76 21.21 -17.36 -9.96
C ASN A 76 20.52 -15.98 -9.97
N HIS A 77 20.89 -15.14 -10.95
CA HIS A 77 20.23 -13.87 -11.24
C HIS A 77 20.16 -12.90 -10.05
N ASN A 78 21.07 -13.01 -9.10
CA ASN A 78 21.08 -12.11 -7.95
C ASN A 78 21.88 -10.84 -8.26
N THR A 79 21.35 -9.68 -7.87
CA THR A 79 22.03 -8.39 -7.94
C THR A 79 22.31 -7.88 -6.52
N ALA A 80 23.58 -7.77 -6.15
CA ALA A 80 24.04 -7.29 -4.85
C ALA A 80 25.01 -6.13 -5.02
N VAL A 81 24.60 -4.92 -4.65
CA VAL A 81 25.43 -3.71 -4.74
C VAL A 81 25.57 -3.07 -3.36
N GLY A 82 26.73 -3.15 -2.80
CA GLY A 82 27.06 -2.63 -1.47
C GLY A 82 27.86 -3.62 -0.63
N SER A 83 28.56 -3.13 0.39
CA SER A 83 29.31 -3.99 1.30
C SER A 83 28.38 -4.90 2.11
N ALA A 84 28.72 -6.16 2.25
CA ALA A 84 28.00 -7.19 2.99
C ALA A 84 26.53 -7.38 2.52
N THR A 85 26.25 -7.16 1.25
CA THR A 85 24.91 -7.33 0.65
C THR A 85 24.70 -8.79 0.27
N LEU A 86 23.53 -9.40 0.65
CA LEU A 86 23.19 -10.79 0.36
C LEU A 86 24.29 -11.79 0.78
N VAL A 87 25.00 -11.53 1.88
CA VAL A 87 26.15 -12.36 2.28
C VAL A 87 25.78 -13.83 2.42
N HIS A 88 24.70 -14.12 3.11
CA HIS A 88 24.32 -15.49 3.47
C HIS A 88 23.41 -16.19 2.43
N ASN A 89 23.18 -15.56 1.28
CA ASN A 89 22.43 -16.17 0.20
C ASN A 89 23.24 -17.33 -0.43
N MET A 90 22.96 -18.55 -0.03
CA MET A 90 23.66 -19.74 -0.57
C MET A 90 23.11 -20.22 -1.89
N ALA A 91 21.79 -20.26 -2.04
CA ALA A 91 21.09 -20.86 -3.17
C ALA A 91 19.87 -20.04 -3.65
N GLY A 92 19.46 -18.99 -2.93
CA GLY A 92 18.36 -18.11 -3.32
C GLY A 92 18.66 -17.43 -4.66
N SER A 93 17.63 -17.29 -5.48
CA SER A 93 17.73 -16.70 -6.82
C SER A 93 16.84 -15.47 -6.96
N ASP A 94 17.09 -14.68 -8.03
CA ASP A 94 16.24 -13.57 -8.42
C ASP A 94 16.12 -12.47 -7.35
N ASN A 95 17.13 -12.33 -6.47
CA ASN A 95 17.13 -11.29 -5.46
C ASN A 95 17.82 -10.02 -5.97
N THR A 96 17.29 -8.85 -5.64
CA THR A 96 17.89 -7.54 -5.88
C THR A 96 18.13 -6.81 -4.57
N ALA A 97 19.38 -6.57 -4.22
CA ALA A 97 19.76 -5.87 -3.00
C ALA A 97 20.76 -4.74 -3.29
N VAL A 98 20.42 -3.52 -2.89
CA VAL A 98 21.25 -2.34 -3.08
C VAL A 98 21.37 -1.58 -1.76
N GLY A 99 22.57 -1.49 -1.23
CA GLY A 99 22.87 -0.83 0.04
C GLY A 99 23.72 -1.69 0.97
N ILE A 100 24.40 -1.07 1.92
CA ILE A 100 25.22 -1.80 2.91
C ILE A 100 24.32 -2.76 3.69
N SER A 101 24.70 -4.04 3.73
CA SER A 101 23.97 -5.11 4.46
C SER A 101 22.50 -5.26 4.05
N ALA A 102 22.10 -4.83 2.85
CA ALA A 102 20.77 -5.10 2.34
C ALA A 102 20.59 -6.62 2.14
N LEU A 103 19.48 -7.18 2.64
CA LEU A 103 19.14 -8.62 2.61
C LEU A 103 20.31 -9.53 3.08
N ASN A 104 21.12 -9.06 4.03
CA ASN A 104 22.36 -9.75 4.44
C ASN A 104 22.13 -11.22 4.80
N PHE A 105 21.08 -11.53 5.56
CA PHE A 105 20.79 -12.86 6.07
C PHE A 105 19.81 -13.66 5.20
N SER A 106 19.28 -13.07 4.13
CA SER A 106 18.30 -13.74 3.28
C SER A 106 18.90 -14.94 2.54
N THR A 107 18.22 -16.07 2.63
CA THR A 107 18.49 -17.28 1.84
C THR A 107 17.34 -17.63 0.88
N GLY A 108 16.26 -16.82 0.89
CA GLY A 108 15.12 -16.96 0.01
C GLY A 108 15.34 -16.36 -1.37
N SER A 109 14.30 -16.43 -2.20
CA SER A 109 14.30 -15.96 -3.59
C SER A 109 13.32 -14.81 -3.81
N ASP A 110 13.46 -14.13 -4.96
CA ASP A 110 12.51 -13.10 -5.42
C ASP A 110 12.37 -11.91 -4.46
N ASN A 111 13.41 -11.59 -3.67
CA ASN A 111 13.36 -10.51 -2.71
C ASN A 111 14.04 -9.24 -3.25
N VAL A 112 13.48 -8.08 -2.94
CA VAL A 112 14.03 -6.76 -3.26
C VAL A 112 14.36 -6.00 -1.98
N GLY A 113 15.61 -5.59 -1.79
CA GLY A 113 16.06 -4.77 -0.67
C GLY A 113 16.79 -3.51 -1.17
N LEU A 114 16.17 -2.35 -1.07
CA LEU A 114 16.73 -1.08 -1.51
C LEU A 114 16.97 -0.13 -0.32
N GLY A 115 18.20 0.04 0.07
CA GLY A 115 18.66 0.88 1.18
C GLY A 115 19.55 0.12 2.16
N SER A 116 20.39 0.85 2.91
CA SER A 116 21.23 0.23 3.95
C SER A 116 20.36 -0.54 4.96
N LEU A 117 20.71 -1.81 5.25
CA LEU A 117 19.98 -2.69 6.19
C LEU A 117 18.52 -2.98 5.76
N ALA A 118 18.15 -2.74 4.50
CA ALA A 118 16.82 -3.07 4.01
C ALA A 118 16.63 -4.60 4.01
N GLY A 119 15.59 -5.09 4.70
CA GLY A 119 15.31 -6.51 4.85
C GLY A 119 16.30 -7.29 5.72
N GLU A 120 17.08 -6.62 6.59
CA GLU A 120 18.15 -7.25 7.37
C GLU A 120 17.72 -8.50 8.15
N ASN A 121 16.52 -8.52 8.70
CA ASN A 121 16.03 -9.64 9.52
C ASN A 121 15.37 -10.78 8.70
N LEU A 122 15.25 -10.63 7.39
CA LEU A 122 14.70 -11.69 6.55
C LEU A 122 15.71 -12.84 6.44
N HIS A 123 15.27 -14.06 6.73
CA HIS A 123 16.11 -15.27 6.60
C HIS A 123 15.59 -16.23 5.53
N LEU A 124 14.35 -16.68 5.62
CA LEU A 124 13.82 -17.76 4.79
C LEU A 124 12.73 -17.33 3.80
N GLY A 125 12.24 -16.10 3.88
CA GLY A 125 11.09 -15.63 3.12
C GLY A 125 11.38 -15.32 1.66
N ASN A 126 10.33 -15.36 0.85
CA ASN A 126 10.38 -15.13 -0.60
C ASN A 126 9.41 -14.03 -1.03
N GLY A 127 9.67 -13.39 -2.17
CA GLY A 127 8.76 -12.45 -2.81
C GLY A 127 8.56 -11.14 -2.04
N ASN A 128 9.54 -10.72 -1.24
CA ASN A 128 9.40 -9.54 -0.40
C ASN A 128 10.06 -8.30 -1.01
N VAL A 129 9.50 -7.13 -0.73
CA VAL A 129 10.00 -5.83 -1.19
C VAL A 129 10.24 -4.90 0.01
N TYR A 130 11.48 -4.51 0.24
CA TYR A 130 11.89 -3.59 1.31
C TYR A 130 12.52 -2.34 0.71
N ILE A 131 11.89 -1.19 0.87
CA ILE A 131 12.38 0.08 0.34
C ILE A 131 12.64 1.09 1.46
N GLY A 132 13.89 1.49 1.60
CA GLY A 132 14.35 2.48 2.59
C GLY A 132 15.32 1.90 3.60
N ALA A 133 16.26 2.74 4.07
CA ALA A 133 17.28 2.31 5.02
C ALA A 133 16.67 1.85 6.36
N GLY A 134 17.10 0.69 6.87
CA GLY A 134 16.64 0.12 8.14
C GLY A 134 15.20 -0.41 8.15
N VAL A 135 14.59 -0.62 6.98
CA VAL A 135 13.31 -1.35 6.88
C VAL A 135 13.57 -2.82 7.17
N ARG A 136 13.11 -3.29 8.32
CA ARG A 136 13.34 -4.68 8.74
C ARG A 136 12.24 -5.59 8.24
N GLY A 137 12.64 -6.81 7.80
CA GLY A 137 11.72 -7.90 7.50
C GLY A 137 11.33 -8.73 8.72
N GLY A 138 10.32 -9.58 8.59
CA GLY A 138 10.10 -10.71 9.49
C GLY A 138 11.03 -11.86 9.11
N PHE A 139 11.29 -12.78 10.07
CA PHE A 139 12.28 -13.86 9.88
C PHE A 139 11.99 -14.77 8.67
N ASP A 140 10.71 -15.11 8.46
CA ASP A 140 10.22 -16.02 7.42
C ASP A 140 9.01 -15.47 6.66
N GLU A 141 8.85 -14.13 6.64
CA GLU A 141 7.71 -13.52 5.94
C GLU A 141 7.81 -13.66 4.42
N ASN A 142 6.66 -13.75 3.77
CA ASN A 142 6.58 -13.92 2.32
C ASN A 142 5.61 -12.91 1.71
N ASN A 143 5.85 -12.52 0.46
CA ASN A 143 4.97 -11.66 -0.35
C ASN A 143 4.58 -10.35 0.37
N THR A 144 5.54 -9.76 1.08
CA THR A 144 5.31 -8.55 1.87
C THR A 144 6.04 -7.36 1.27
N THR A 145 5.34 -6.23 1.11
CA THR A 145 5.94 -4.97 0.71
C THR A 145 6.02 -4.01 1.89
N ARG A 146 7.22 -3.54 2.23
CA ARG A 146 7.47 -2.56 3.28
C ARG A 146 8.23 -1.36 2.72
N ILE A 147 7.67 -0.19 2.86
CA ILE A 147 8.29 1.07 2.43
C ILE A 147 8.46 1.97 3.66
N ARG A 148 9.68 2.50 3.85
CA ARG A 148 9.99 3.36 4.99
C ARG A 148 9.13 4.62 5.01
N ASN A 149 8.72 5.03 6.20
CA ASN A 149 8.00 6.27 6.49
C ASN A 149 6.57 6.38 5.91
N VAL A 150 6.04 5.37 5.23
CA VAL A 150 4.66 5.44 4.70
C VAL A 150 3.65 5.65 5.84
N TYR A 151 3.79 4.93 6.95
CA TYR A 151 2.90 5.06 8.11
C TYR A 151 3.03 6.42 8.84
N SER A 152 4.24 6.97 8.93
CA SER A 152 4.49 8.23 9.63
C SER A 152 4.32 9.48 8.77
N SER A 153 4.17 9.32 7.45
CA SER A 153 3.97 10.43 6.53
C SER A 153 2.51 10.88 6.55
N ILE A 154 2.29 12.17 6.84
CA ILE A 154 0.96 12.77 6.80
C ILE A 154 0.77 13.43 5.43
N ALA A 155 -0.30 13.08 4.74
CA ALA A 155 -0.66 13.66 3.46
C ALA A 155 -2.17 14.00 3.42
N ASN A 156 -2.51 15.08 2.74
CA ASN A 156 -3.89 15.51 2.50
C ASN A 156 -4.33 15.25 1.04
N GLY A 157 -3.74 14.23 0.43
CA GLY A 157 -3.96 13.88 -0.97
C GLY A 157 -5.13 12.92 -1.20
N ARG A 158 -5.07 12.20 -2.31
CA ARG A 158 -6.02 11.15 -2.65
C ARG A 158 -5.66 9.83 -1.96
N ALA A 159 -6.68 9.05 -1.62
CA ALA A 159 -6.46 7.66 -1.21
C ALA A 159 -5.79 6.86 -2.34
N VAL A 160 -4.92 5.94 -1.96
CA VAL A 160 -4.21 5.04 -2.86
C VAL A 160 -4.91 3.69 -2.86
N TYR A 161 -5.08 3.12 -4.03
CA TYR A 161 -5.69 1.82 -4.27
C TYR A 161 -4.71 0.92 -5.02
N VAL A 162 -4.85 -0.36 -4.85
CA VAL A 162 -4.15 -1.39 -5.63
C VAL A 162 -5.20 -2.12 -6.45
N ASP A 163 -4.98 -2.29 -7.75
CA ASP A 163 -5.86 -3.09 -8.61
C ASP A 163 -5.40 -4.55 -8.71
N SER A 164 -6.15 -5.38 -9.44
CA SER A 164 -5.84 -6.80 -9.64
C SER A 164 -4.49 -7.07 -10.33
N ASP A 165 -3.96 -6.07 -11.03
CA ASP A 165 -2.67 -6.17 -11.73
C ASP A 165 -1.51 -5.63 -10.88
N ASN A 166 -1.72 -5.48 -9.57
CA ASN A 166 -0.78 -4.91 -8.60
C ASN A 166 -0.35 -3.45 -8.90
N LYS A 167 -1.14 -2.74 -9.69
CA LYS A 167 -0.89 -1.34 -10.02
C LYS A 167 -1.39 -0.43 -8.91
N ILE A 168 -0.50 0.40 -8.40
CA ILE A 168 -0.80 1.41 -7.40
C ILE A 168 -1.34 2.66 -8.11
N GLY A 169 -2.51 3.12 -7.72
CA GLY A 169 -3.17 4.28 -8.33
C GLY A 169 -4.16 4.99 -7.42
N THR A 170 -4.85 5.99 -7.95
CA THR A 170 -5.91 6.72 -7.24
C THR A 170 -7.19 6.69 -8.05
N LEU A 171 -8.33 6.54 -7.39
CA LEU A 171 -9.64 6.66 -8.04
C LEU A 171 -9.91 8.11 -8.45
N SER A 172 -10.60 8.27 -9.58
CA SER A 172 -11.08 9.56 -10.05
C SER A 172 -12.61 9.57 -10.15
N SER A 173 -13.23 10.63 -9.65
CA SER A 173 -14.66 10.87 -9.81
C SER A 173 -15.00 11.82 -10.96
N SER A 174 -13.99 12.29 -11.72
CA SER A 174 -14.18 13.22 -12.83
C SER A 174 -14.98 12.57 -13.95
N HIS A 175 -15.93 13.35 -14.50
CA HIS A 175 -16.72 13.00 -15.68
C HIS A 175 -15.84 12.55 -16.87
N ARG A 176 -14.62 13.10 -16.99
CA ARG A 176 -13.67 12.78 -18.07
C ARG A 176 -13.25 11.31 -18.15
N PHE A 177 -13.47 10.56 -17.06
CA PHE A 177 -13.06 9.15 -16.92
C PHE A 177 -14.25 8.21 -16.72
N LYS A 178 -15.47 8.70 -16.97
CA LYS A 178 -16.70 7.92 -16.75
C LYS A 178 -17.57 7.97 -18.00
N GLU A 179 -18.14 6.86 -18.34
CA GLU A 179 -19.12 6.68 -19.41
C GLU A 179 -20.45 6.20 -18.84
N GLU A 180 -21.51 6.26 -19.63
CA GLU A 180 -22.86 5.79 -19.29
C GLU A 180 -23.40 6.30 -17.94
N ILE A 181 -23.15 7.56 -17.61
CA ILE A 181 -23.56 8.16 -16.35
C ILE A 181 -25.08 8.29 -16.32
N LYS A 182 -25.73 7.58 -15.38
CA LYS A 182 -27.19 7.54 -15.18
C LYS A 182 -27.51 7.74 -13.70
N PRO A 183 -28.73 8.25 -13.37
CA PRO A 183 -29.22 8.23 -12.00
C PRO A 183 -29.21 6.81 -11.43
N MET A 184 -28.95 6.68 -10.13
CA MET A 184 -28.84 5.38 -9.48
C MET A 184 -30.19 4.70 -9.25
N ASP A 185 -31.26 5.50 -9.11
CA ASP A 185 -32.64 5.06 -8.92
C ASP A 185 -32.76 3.90 -7.89
N LYS A 186 -33.29 2.74 -8.34
CA LYS A 186 -33.49 1.56 -7.50
C LYS A 186 -32.22 0.73 -7.28
N ALA A 187 -31.13 0.99 -8.00
CA ALA A 187 -29.91 0.20 -7.89
C ALA A 187 -29.27 0.26 -6.49
N SER A 188 -29.55 1.32 -5.72
CA SER A 188 -29.09 1.47 -4.34
C SER A 188 -29.87 0.66 -3.29
N GLU A 189 -31.09 0.19 -3.61
CA GLU A 189 -31.92 -0.56 -2.65
C GLU A 189 -31.25 -1.85 -2.18
N VAL A 190 -30.29 -2.35 -2.94
CA VAL A 190 -29.48 -3.53 -2.60
C VAL A 190 -28.75 -3.39 -1.26
N ILE A 191 -28.39 -2.17 -0.83
CA ILE A 191 -27.69 -1.96 0.44
C ILE A 191 -28.55 -2.28 1.66
N LEU A 192 -29.86 -2.24 1.53
CA LEU A 192 -30.80 -2.57 2.62
C LEU A 192 -30.74 -4.06 3.01
N ALA A 193 -30.18 -4.91 2.14
CA ALA A 193 -29.96 -6.33 2.41
C ALA A 193 -28.58 -6.63 3.02
N LEU A 194 -27.66 -5.65 3.07
CA LEU A 194 -26.34 -5.83 3.63
C LEU A 194 -26.39 -5.97 5.16
N LYS A 195 -25.48 -6.77 5.72
CA LYS A 195 -25.44 -7.08 7.15
C LYS A 195 -24.14 -6.58 7.77
N PRO A 196 -24.14 -5.40 8.39
CA PRO A 196 -22.98 -4.92 9.14
C PRO A 196 -22.66 -5.82 10.32
N VAL A 197 -21.35 -6.09 10.52
CA VAL A 197 -20.85 -6.96 11.58
C VAL A 197 -19.72 -6.29 12.35
N THR A 198 -19.45 -6.81 13.55
CA THR A 198 -18.22 -6.56 14.27
C THR A 198 -17.31 -7.77 14.14
N PHE A 199 -16.00 -7.56 13.99
CA PHE A 199 -15.05 -8.65 13.84
C PHE A 199 -13.68 -8.29 14.42
N ARG A 200 -12.79 -9.27 14.47
CA ARG A 200 -11.36 -9.07 14.73
C ARG A 200 -10.57 -9.81 13.67
N TYR A 201 -9.50 -9.22 13.21
CA TYR A 201 -8.57 -9.92 12.34
C TYR A 201 -7.88 -11.07 13.10
N LYS A 202 -7.46 -12.09 12.36
CA LYS A 202 -6.63 -13.17 12.92
C LYS A 202 -5.34 -12.59 13.49
N LYS A 203 -4.76 -13.23 14.49
CA LYS A 203 -3.54 -12.76 15.18
C LYS A 203 -2.34 -12.59 14.26
N GLU A 204 -2.29 -13.35 13.18
CA GLU A 204 -1.25 -13.28 12.15
C GLU A 204 -1.32 -11.96 11.37
N ILE A 205 -2.51 -11.34 11.29
CA ILE A 205 -2.75 -10.07 10.59
C ILE A 205 -2.73 -8.90 11.58
N ASP A 206 -3.46 -9.03 12.69
CA ASP A 206 -3.51 -8.03 13.77
C ASP A 206 -3.24 -8.72 15.11
N PRO A 207 -1.99 -8.71 15.61
CA PRO A 207 -1.64 -9.30 16.90
C PRO A 207 -2.42 -8.72 18.10
N ALA A 208 -2.85 -7.46 18.00
CA ALA A 208 -3.64 -6.80 19.05
C ALA A 208 -5.12 -7.22 19.01
N GLN A 209 -5.56 -7.85 17.94
CA GLN A 209 -6.96 -8.23 17.69
C GLN A 209 -7.94 -7.09 17.97
N THR A 210 -7.67 -5.93 17.39
CA THR A 210 -8.48 -4.73 17.53
C THR A 210 -9.90 -4.98 17.04
N LEU A 211 -10.91 -4.54 17.82
CA LEU A 211 -12.31 -4.63 17.40
C LEU A 211 -12.53 -3.75 16.18
N SER A 212 -13.06 -4.34 15.13
CA SER A 212 -13.33 -3.71 13.84
C SER A 212 -14.81 -3.84 13.45
N PHE A 213 -15.24 -2.99 12.53
CA PHE A 213 -16.62 -2.91 12.04
C PHE A 213 -16.59 -2.96 10.51
N GLY A 214 -17.51 -3.66 9.90
CA GLY A 214 -17.57 -3.72 8.45
C GLY A 214 -18.58 -4.73 7.93
N LEU A 215 -18.31 -5.20 6.72
CA LEU A 215 -19.12 -6.18 5.99
C LEU A 215 -18.23 -7.37 5.62
N ILE A 216 -18.85 -8.54 5.42
CA ILE A 216 -18.15 -9.74 4.96
C ILE A 216 -18.28 -9.81 3.43
N ALA A 217 -17.13 -9.83 2.75
CA ALA A 217 -17.07 -9.75 1.28
C ALA A 217 -17.85 -10.86 0.59
N GLU A 218 -17.82 -12.10 1.11
CA GLU A 218 -18.55 -13.25 0.58
C GLU A 218 -20.06 -13.05 0.69
N GLU A 219 -20.56 -12.49 1.80
CA GLU A 219 -22.00 -12.21 2.00
C GLU A 219 -22.46 -11.08 1.08
N VAL A 220 -21.66 -10.03 0.94
CA VAL A 220 -21.94 -8.92 0.02
C VAL A 220 -21.98 -9.41 -1.43
N ALA A 221 -21.04 -10.28 -1.82
CA ALA A 221 -21.00 -10.84 -3.17
C ALA A 221 -22.23 -11.69 -3.54
N GLN A 222 -22.88 -12.33 -2.55
CA GLN A 222 -24.14 -13.05 -2.75
C GLN A 222 -25.32 -12.10 -3.03
N ILE A 223 -25.27 -10.89 -2.48
CA ILE A 223 -26.31 -9.88 -2.66
C ILE A 223 -26.06 -9.10 -3.96
N ASN A 224 -24.83 -8.61 -4.15
CA ASN A 224 -24.42 -7.92 -5.38
C ASN A 224 -22.89 -8.05 -5.59
N GLY A 225 -22.52 -8.78 -6.64
CA GLY A 225 -21.14 -9.04 -7.00
C GLY A 225 -20.32 -7.80 -7.41
N ASP A 226 -20.99 -6.70 -7.81
CA ASP A 226 -20.33 -5.45 -8.21
C ASP A 226 -19.83 -4.63 -7.01
N LEU A 227 -20.26 -4.99 -5.80
CA LEU A 227 -19.83 -4.34 -4.55
C LEU A 227 -18.60 -4.95 -3.92
N VAL A 228 -17.94 -5.91 -4.57
CA VAL A 228 -16.72 -6.52 -4.08
C VAL A 228 -15.61 -6.48 -5.11
N THR A 229 -14.37 -6.48 -4.64
CA THR A 229 -13.21 -6.87 -5.43
C THR A 229 -12.90 -8.34 -5.18
N ARG A 230 -12.16 -8.96 -6.09
CA ARG A 230 -11.81 -10.38 -6.04
C ARG A 230 -10.32 -10.56 -6.08
N ASP A 231 -9.85 -11.63 -5.43
CA ASP A 231 -8.45 -12.07 -5.51
C ASP A 231 -8.12 -12.68 -6.90
N GLU A 232 -6.86 -13.03 -7.11
CA GLU A 232 -6.36 -13.66 -8.35
C GLU A 232 -7.08 -14.99 -8.70
N LYS A 233 -7.72 -15.62 -7.72
CA LYS A 233 -8.50 -16.88 -7.88
C LYS A 233 -9.99 -16.60 -8.09
N GLY A 234 -10.39 -15.33 -8.20
CA GLY A 234 -11.76 -14.92 -8.40
C GLY A 234 -12.65 -14.97 -7.15
N LYS A 235 -12.09 -15.17 -5.96
CA LYS A 235 -12.85 -15.17 -4.70
C LYS A 235 -13.08 -13.73 -4.21
N PRO A 236 -14.24 -13.42 -3.61
CA PRO A 236 -14.47 -12.14 -2.97
C PRO A 236 -13.40 -11.87 -1.90
N GLU A 237 -12.80 -10.69 -1.91
CA GLU A 237 -11.72 -10.32 -1.00
C GLU A 237 -12.02 -9.04 -0.22
N THR A 238 -12.49 -7.99 -0.90
CA THR A 238 -12.74 -6.69 -0.27
C THR A 238 -14.05 -6.09 -0.73
N VAL A 239 -14.77 -5.42 0.18
CA VAL A 239 -15.98 -4.65 -0.14
C VAL A 239 -15.59 -3.27 -0.69
N ARG A 240 -16.25 -2.85 -1.76
CA ARG A 240 -16.10 -1.52 -2.36
C ARG A 240 -16.88 -0.48 -1.57
N TYR A 241 -16.38 -0.10 -0.39
CA TYR A 241 -17.05 0.82 0.53
C TYR A 241 -17.37 2.18 -0.10
N GLU A 242 -16.57 2.66 -1.06
CA GLU A 242 -16.86 3.88 -1.82
C GLU A 242 -18.16 3.78 -2.65
N ALA A 243 -18.44 2.60 -3.18
CA ALA A 243 -19.72 2.34 -3.89
C ALA A 243 -20.89 2.27 -2.89
N VAL A 244 -20.70 1.57 -1.76
CA VAL A 244 -21.68 1.50 -0.68
C VAL A 244 -22.01 2.91 -0.16
N ASN A 245 -21.03 3.77 0.05
CA ASN A 245 -21.25 5.15 0.50
C ASN A 245 -22.09 5.97 -0.48
N ALA A 246 -21.85 5.82 -1.80
CA ALA A 246 -22.65 6.49 -2.81
C ALA A 246 -24.10 6.00 -2.82
N MET A 247 -24.32 4.70 -2.63
CA MET A 247 -25.64 4.09 -2.52
C MET A 247 -26.37 4.55 -1.24
N LEU A 248 -25.68 4.60 -0.10
CA LEU A 248 -26.23 5.13 1.16
C LEU A 248 -26.71 6.56 1.00
N LEU A 249 -25.93 7.41 0.32
CA LEU A 249 -26.36 8.78 0.02
C LEU A 249 -27.65 8.80 -0.81
N ASN A 250 -27.77 7.93 -1.83
CA ASN A 250 -28.99 7.88 -2.64
C ASN A 250 -30.22 7.45 -1.82
N GLU A 251 -30.11 6.43 -0.97
CA GLU A 251 -31.21 6.01 -0.09
C GLU A 251 -31.57 7.08 0.92
N PHE A 252 -30.59 7.70 1.58
CA PHE A 252 -30.82 8.84 2.48
C PHE A 252 -31.60 9.98 1.80
N LEU A 253 -31.24 10.32 0.56
CA LEU A 253 -31.95 11.36 -0.19
C LEU A 253 -33.38 10.94 -0.58
N LYS A 254 -33.65 9.65 -0.81
CA LYS A 254 -35.02 9.13 -1.02
C LYS A 254 -35.85 9.24 0.26
N GLU A 255 -35.32 8.76 1.38
CA GLU A 255 -35.99 8.86 2.69
C GLU A 255 -36.24 10.31 3.10
N HIS A 256 -35.27 11.19 2.91
CA HIS A 256 -35.46 12.62 3.21
C HIS A 256 -36.61 13.24 2.40
N ARG A 257 -36.67 12.91 1.09
CA ARG A 257 -37.78 13.38 0.24
C ARG A 257 -39.14 12.85 0.70
N ALA A 258 -39.22 11.57 1.06
CA ALA A 258 -40.41 10.96 1.61
C ALA A 258 -40.84 11.62 2.93
N PHE A 259 -39.92 11.81 3.84
CA PHE A 259 -40.13 12.49 5.12
C PHE A 259 -40.68 13.92 4.96
N VAL A 260 -40.10 14.72 4.06
CA VAL A 260 -40.60 16.09 3.76
C VAL A 260 -42.04 16.06 3.20
N GLN A 261 -42.35 15.07 2.36
CA GLN A 261 -43.73 14.90 1.85
C GLN A 261 -44.70 14.52 2.95
N GLU A 262 -44.29 13.67 3.87
CA GLU A 262 -45.10 13.25 5.00
C GLU A 262 -45.35 14.39 5.98
N GLN A 263 -44.38 15.19 6.29
CA GLN A 263 -44.56 16.41 7.09
C GLN A 263 -45.59 17.37 6.47
N ARG A 264 -45.52 17.61 5.16
CA ARG A 264 -46.52 18.43 4.46
C ARG A 264 -47.92 17.87 4.58
N LYS A 265 -48.10 16.54 4.55
CA LYS A 265 -49.37 15.89 4.76
C LYS A 265 -49.89 16.09 6.20
N VAL A 266 -49.01 15.95 7.18
CA VAL A 266 -49.34 16.20 8.60
C VAL A 266 -49.82 17.63 8.79
N GLU A 267 -49.09 18.64 8.32
CA GLU A 267 -49.51 20.04 8.37
C GLU A 267 -50.88 20.30 7.70
N GLN A 268 -51.13 19.62 6.58
CA GLN A 268 -52.40 19.72 5.89
C GLN A 268 -53.54 19.09 6.69
N LEU A 269 -53.31 17.92 7.31
CA LEU A 269 -54.29 17.25 8.18
C LEU A 269 -54.57 18.04 9.44
N GLU A 270 -53.56 18.67 10.05
CA GLU A 270 -53.73 19.56 11.21
C GLU A 270 -54.63 20.75 10.87
N LYS A 271 -54.43 21.43 9.74
CA LYS A 271 -55.30 22.51 9.27
C LYS A 271 -56.76 22.04 9.03
N GLN A 272 -56.91 20.83 8.46
CA GLN A 272 -58.24 20.24 8.28
C GLN A 272 -58.93 19.93 9.62
N LEU A 273 -58.17 19.40 10.59
CA LEU A 273 -58.65 19.11 11.93
C LEU A 273 -59.11 20.38 12.66
N GLU A 274 -58.30 21.46 12.59
CA GLU A 274 -58.68 22.77 13.13
C GLU A 274 -59.97 23.30 12.52
N ALA A 275 -60.15 23.20 11.20
CA ALA A 275 -61.34 23.64 10.51
C ALA A 275 -62.58 22.83 10.93
N VAL A 276 -62.44 21.50 11.08
CA VAL A 276 -63.52 20.63 11.58
C VAL A 276 -63.85 20.96 13.03
N ALA A 277 -62.88 21.16 13.91
CA ALA A 277 -63.09 21.54 15.30
C ALA A 277 -63.81 22.88 15.41
N ALA A 278 -63.45 23.88 14.65
CA ALA A 278 -64.12 25.18 14.57
C ALA A 278 -65.59 25.03 14.05
N GLY A 279 -65.78 24.15 13.08
CA GLY A 279 -67.12 23.79 12.59
C GLY A 279 -68.02 23.16 13.66
N LEU A 280 -67.48 22.20 14.42
CA LEU A 280 -68.19 21.55 15.53
C LEU A 280 -68.49 22.54 16.64
N GLN A 281 -67.64 23.44 17.01
CA GLN A 281 -67.89 24.52 17.99
C GLN A 281 -69.03 25.41 17.54
N LYS A 282 -69.13 25.79 16.27
CA LYS A 282 -70.21 26.60 15.72
C LYS A 282 -71.55 25.83 15.80
N VAL A 283 -71.56 24.56 15.43
CA VAL A 283 -72.76 23.71 15.51
C VAL A 283 -73.17 23.53 16.96
N SER A 284 -72.28 23.29 17.89
CA SER A 284 -72.56 23.18 19.33
C SER A 284 -73.16 24.45 19.88
N ALA A 285 -72.62 25.61 19.55
CA ALA A 285 -73.10 26.93 19.96
C ALA A 285 -74.54 27.17 19.40
N GLN A 286 -74.84 26.78 18.15
CA GLN A 286 -76.20 26.89 17.57
C GLN A 286 -77.17 25.94 18.23
N LEU A 287 -76.76 24.76 18.66
CA LEU A 287 -77.61 23.85 19.40
C LEU A 287 -78.00 24.36 20.81
N GLU A 288 -76.98 24.98 21.50
CA GLU A 288 -77.25 25.62 22.80
C GLU A 288 -78.27 26.78 22.67
N LEU A 289 -78.13 27.58 21.62
CA LEU A 289 -79.08 28.70 21.38
C LEU A 289 -80.51 28.20 21.02
N ARG A 290 -80.72 26.97 20.60
CA ARG A 290 -82.02 26.37 20.28
C ARG A 290 -82.66 25.63 21.45
N LYS A 291 -82.02 25.53 22.61
CA LYS A 291 -82.61 24.93 23.78
C LYS A 291 -83.76 25.82 24.24
N PRO A 292 -85.04 25.29 24.39
CA PRO A 292 -86.18 26.07 24.87
C PRO A 292 -85.87 26.52 26.31
N THR A 293 -86.23 27.78 26.63
CA THR A 293 -86.12 28.34 27.97
C THR A 293 -86.95 27.48 28.94
N PRO A 294 -86.42 27.11 30.13
CA PRO A 294 -87.20 26.33 31.10
C PRO A 294 -88.46 27.10 31.46
N GLN A 295 -89.64 26.53 31.20
CA GLN A 295 -90.90 27.05 31.70
C GLN A 295 -90.93 26.92 33.23
N THR A 296 -90.88 28.05 33.92
CA THR A 296 -91.11 28.13 35.36
C THR A 296 -92.59 27.84 35.59
N VAL A 297 -92.93 26.65 36.07
CA VAL A 297 -94.26 26.34 36.55
C VAL A 297 -94.41 27.08 37.86
N VAL A 298 -95.16 28.20 37.83
CA VAL A 298 -95.63 28.87 39.02
C VAL A 298 -96.81 28.08 39.57
N ASN A 299 -96.64 27.32 40.63
CA ASN A 299 -97.75 26.72 41.42
C ASN A 299 -98.32 27.84 42.30
N ASN A 300 -99.51 28.38 41.93
CA ASN A 300 -100.31 29.14 42.81
C ASN A 300 -101.08 28.19 43.71
N GLN A 301 -100.88 28.28 45.00
CA GLN A 301 -101.80 27.98 46.06
C GLN A 301 -102.33 29.26 46.68
#